data_a0bd07a3cae37b4f86a336c9c19563ee
#
_entry.id   a0bd07a3cae37b4f86a336c9c19563ee
#
_cell.length_a   1.000
_cell.length_b   1.000
_cell.length_c   1.000
_cell.angle_alpha   90.00
_cell.angle_beta   90.00
_cell.angle_gamma   90.00
#
_symmetry.space_group_name_H-M   'P 1'
#
loop_
_entity.id
_entity.type
_entity.pdbx_description
1 polymer ?
#
loop_
_entity_poly.entity_id
_entity_poly.type
_entity_poly.pdbx_seq_one_letter_code
_entity_poly.pdbx_strand_id
1 'polypeptide(L)'
;MRKDVYNFIRDYWHSWFPKLPSYQAFCRRLNNLVPAFQALAEIWSGMLCAQFEESVQYIIDSCPIILAKQSRSGSAKVAKDFCDKSYNSSRQEYYYGVKLHSLVIRRASSLPVAETLMLSKASVFDLTAAKMMFLNTPPAHRGWLLADKAYCDSEWADTLRTEHGIKIVTPRRQKKGDTLKSGDAYSTAVSLRRQPIESFFNWINSKFHIQTASFVRSSTGLLFHVFANIAAAMLFKLFNS
;
A
#
# COMPACT_ATOMS: atom_id res chain seq x y z
N MET A 1 -7.78 -18.61 -5.25
CA MET A 1 -6.76 -17.84 -6.00
C MET A 1 -5.58 -18.70 -6.48
N ARG A 2 -4.56 -19.12 -5.68
CA ARG A 2 -3.44 -19.96 -6.20
C ARG A 2 -3.91 -21.29 -6.81
N LYS A 3 -4.87 -21.96 -6.18
CA LYS A 3 -5.44 -23.22 -6.66
C LYS A 3 -6.17 -23.04 -7.99
N ASP A 4 -6.84 -21.93 -8.17
CA ASP A 4 -7.57 -21.62 -9.41
C ASP A 4 -6.60 -21.36 -10.56
N VAL A 5 -5.50 -20.63 -10.31
CA VAL A 5 -4.43 -20.44 -11.29
C VAL A 5 -3.77 -21.77 -11.65
N TYR A 6 -3.45 -22.60 -10.66
CA TYR A 6 -2.89 -23.94 -10.90
C TYR A 6 -3.81 -24.82 -11.74
N ASN A 7 -5.10 -24.85 -11.38
CA ASN A 7 -6.10 -25.62 -12.14
C ASN A 7 -6.25 -25.07 -13.55
N PHE A 8 -6.30 -23.74 -13.72
CA PHE A 8 -6.40 -23.11 -15.03
C PHE A 8 -5.21 -23.48 -15.94
N ILE A 9 -3.98 -23.43 -15.41
CA ILE A 9 -2.77 -23.86 -16.17
C ILE A 9 -2.88 -25.34 -16.54
N ARG A 10 -3.29 -26.21 -15.60
CA ARG A 10 -3.45 -27.64 -15.84
C ARG A 10 -4.50 -27.93 -16.92
N ASP A 11 -5.63 -27.21 -16.88
CA ASP A 11 -6.80 -27.56 -17.68
C ASP A 11 -6.73 -26.92 -19.10
N TYR A 12 -6.11 -25.73 -19.23
CA TYR A 12 -6.12 -24.99 -20.49
C TYR A 12 -4.73 -24.78 -21.11
N TRP A 13 -3.65 -24.88 -20.33
CA TRP A 13 -2.28 -24.58 -20.79
C TRP A 13 -1.34 -25.77 -20.61
N HIS A 14 -1.86 -26.98 -20.53
CA HIS A 14 -1.06 -28.20 -20.35
C HIS A 14 -0.06 -28.39 -21.47
N SER A 15 -0.37 -28.04 -22.71
CA SER A 15 0.54 -28.11 -23.85
C SER A 15 1.78 -27.21 -23.69
N TRP A 16 1.64 -26.07 -23.04
CA TRP A 16 2.74 -25.15 -22.73
C TRP A 16 3.53 -25.57 -21.50
N PHE A 17 2.89 -26.29 -20.58
CA PHE A 17 3.47 -26.76 -19.32
C PHE A 17 3.27 -28.27 -19.13
N PRO A 18 3.85 -29.12 -20.02
CA PRO A 18 3.57 -30.56 -20.02
C PRO A 18 4.05 -31.28 -18.75
N LYS A 19 4.99 -30.68 -18.02
CA LYS A 19 5.53 -31.19 -16.74
C LYS A 19 5.15 -30.26 -15.59
N LEU A 20 3.84 -29.98 -15.42
CA LEU A 20 3.37 -29.19 -14.31
C LEU A 20 3.69 -29.90 -12.98
N PRO A 21 4.36 -29.23 -12.02
CA PRO A 21 4.69 -29.83 -10.73
C PRO A 21 3.46 -30.06 -9.88
N SER A 22 3.57 -30.80 -8.76
CA SER A 22 2.48 -30.90 -7.80
C SER A 22 2.07 -29.51 -7.29
N TYR A 23 0.82 -29.36 -6.83
CA TYR A 23 0.32 -28.07 -6.31
C TYR A 23 1.18 -27.52 -5.16
N GLN A 24 1.69 -28.40 -4.27
CA GLN A 24 2.59 -27.97 -3.19
C GLN A 24 3.93 -27.45 -3.73
N ALA A 25 4.51 -28.11 -4.70
CA ALA A 25 5.74 -27.68 -5.34
C ALA A 25 5.54 -26.39 -6.14
N PHE A 26 4.40 -26.22 -6.80
CA PHE A 26 4.00 -24.98 -7.46
C PHE A 26 3.92 -23.83 -6.46
N CYS A 27 3.22 -24.00 -5.34
CA CYS A 27 3.12 -22.96 -4.30
C CYS A 27 4.48 -22.60 -3.69
N ARG A 28 5.36 -23.59 -3.48
CA ARG A 28 6.72 -23.35 -2.97
C ARG A 28 7.56 -22.55 -3.97
N ARG A 29 7.49 -22.88 -5.26
CA ARG A 29 8.18 -22.12 -6.32
C ARG A 29 7.67 -20.68 -6.40
N LEU A 30 6.37 -20.45 -6.33
CA LEU A 30 5.81 -19.10 -6.27
C LEU A 30 6.32 -18.30 -5.06
N ASN A 31 6.41 -18.93 -3.90
CA ASN A 31 6.96 -18.26 -2.71
C ASN A 31 8.44 -17.87 -2.89
N ASN A 32 9.23 -18.68 -3.60
CA ASN A 32 10.64 -18.35 -3.89
C ASN A 32 10.79 -17.21 -4.90
N LEU A 33 9.73 -16.88 -5.64
CA LEU A 33 9.71 -15.76 -6.60
C LEU A 33 9.29 -14.41 -5.97
N VAL A 34 9.11 -14.33 -4.64
CA VAL A 34 8.78 -13.07 -3.97
C VAL A 34 9.72 -11.91 -4.36
N PRO A 35 11.05 -12.07 -4.34
CA PRO A 35 11.94 -10.98 -4.76
C PRO A 35 11.72 -10.54 -6.23
N ALA A 36 11.40 -11.48 -7.12
CA ALA A 36 11.11 -11.16 -8.51
C ALA A 36 9.80 -10.36 -8.65
N PHE A 37 8.75 -10.71 -7.90
CA PHE A 37 7.50 -9.93 -7.91
C PHE A 37 7.68 -8.55 -7.30
N GLN A 38 8.52 -8.42 -6.28
CA GLN A 38 8.88 -7.12 -5.73
C GLN A 38 9.61 -6.26 -6.77
N ALA A 39 10.65 -6.79 -7.40
CA ALA A 39 11.39 -6.08 -8.45
C ALA A 39 10.49 -5.68 -9.63
N LEU A 40 9.59 -6.56 -10.07
CA LEU A 40 8.62 -6.24 -11.12
C LEU A 40 7.67 -5.10 -10.70
N ALA A 41 7.20 -5.11 -9.46
CA ALA A 41 6.35 -4.03 -8.94
C ALA A 41 7.09 -2.68 -8.95
N GLU A 42 8.35 -2.66 -8.53
CA GLU A 42 9.21 -1.47 -8.53
C GLU A 42 9.50 -0.97 -9.95
N ILE A 43 9.88 -1.87 -10.88
CA ILE A 43 10.14 -1.53 -12.29
C ILE A 43 8.89 -0.92 -12.93
N TRP A 44 7.73 -1.54 -12.79
CA TRP A 44 6.50 -1.05 -13.42
C TRP A 44 5.99 0.23 -12.77
N SER A 45 6.15 0.39 -11.45
CA SER A 45 5.92 1.68 -10.79
C SER A 45 6.84 2.76 -11.35
N GLY A 46 8.13 2.49 -11.49
CA GLY A 46 9.10 3.40 -12.07
C GLY A 46 8.74 3.82 -13.50
N MET A 47 8.34 2.86 -14.35
CA MET A 47 7.87 3.16 -15.72
C MET A 47 6.63 4.06 -15.73
N LEU A 48 5.68 3.84 -14.84
CA LEU A 48 4.50 4.69 -14.70
C LEU A 48 4.84 6.08 -14.17
N CYS A 49 5.85 6.20 -13.31
CA CYS A 49 6.29 7.47 -12.74
C CYS A 49 7.18 8.29 -13.68
N ALA A 50 7.88 7.65 -14.62
CA ALA A 50 8.79 8.31 -15.56
C ALA A 50 8.14 9.37 -16.48
N GLN A 51 6.81 9.38 -16.56
CA GLN A 51 6.04 10.34 -17.35
C GLN A 51 5.75 11.66 -16.61
N PHE A 52 6.09 11.76 -15.32
CA PHE A 52 5.82 12.97 -14.54
C PHE A 52 6.94 13.99 -14.64
N GLU A 53 6.55 15.26 -14.57
CA GLU A 53 7.47 16.39 -14.54
C GLU A 53 8.16 16.54 -13.18
N GLU A 54 9.06 17.54 -13.06
CA GLU A 54 9.85 17.77 -11.84
C GLU A 54 9.04 18.07 -10.58
N SER A 55 7.83 18.62 -10.71
CA SER A 55 6.98 18.98 -9.57
C SER A 55 5.65 18.26 -9.62
N VAL A 56 5.35 17.51 -8.58
CA VAL A 56 4.15 16.67 -8.49
C VAL A 56 3.35 16.92 -7.21
N GLN A 57 2.11 16.41 -7.19
CA GLN A 57 1.32 16.31 -5.97
C GLN A 57 1.32 14.86 -5.48
N TYR A 58 2.04 14.62 -4.41
CA TYR A 58 2.02 13.35 -3.69
C TYR A 58 0.82 13.23 -2.77
N ILE A 59 0.36 12.03 -2.58
CA ILE A 59 -0.56 11.66 -1.50
C ILE A 59 0.06 10.46 -0.77
N ILE A 60 0.07 10.51 0.56
CA ILE A 60 0.50 9.39 1.40
C ILE A 60 -0.64 8.92 2.28
N ASP A 61 -0.81 7.62 2.37
CA ASP A 61 -1.75 6.97 3.29
C ASP A 61 -1.39 5.49 3.47
N SER A 62 -2.08 4.80 4.36
CA SER A 62 -1.92 3.38 4.60
C SER A 62 -3.24 2.62 4.51
N CYS A 63 -3.18 1.37 4.10
CA CYS A 63 -4.33 0.48 4.20
C CYS A 63 -3.98 -0.85 4.88
N PRO A 64 -4.90 -1.44 5.66
CA PRO A 64 -4.68 -2.71 6.33
C PRO A 64 -4.72 -3.88 5.35
N ILE A 65 -3.81 -4.84 5.54
CA ILE A 65 -3.85 -6.17 4.95
C ILE A 65 -4.14 -7.16 6.07
N ILE A 66 -5.30 -7.77 6.04
CA ILE A 66 -5.92 -8.44 7.17
C ILE A 66 -5.79 -9.96 7.05
N LEU A 67 -5.10 -10.58 8.03
CA LEU A 67 -5.00 -12.03 8.17
C LEU A 67 -6.10 -12.59 9.08
N ALA A 68 -6.43 -11.86 10.17
CA ALA A 68 -7.53 -12.22 11.05
C ALA A 68 -8.24 -10.99 11.61
N LYS A 69 -9.55 -11.12 11.84
CA LYS A 69 -10.43 -10.04 12.32
C LYS A 69 -10.95 -10.31 13.71
N GLN A 70 -11.34 -9.25 14.44
CA GLN A 70 -12.10 -9.27 15.69
C GLN A 70 -11.52 -10.27 16.72
N SER A 71 -12.34 -11.21 17.21
CA SER A 71 -11.95 -12.18 18.23
C SER A 71 -10.71 -13.02 17.84
N ARG A 72 -10.57 -13.36 16.56
CA ARG A 72 -9.41 -14.11 16.05
C ARG A 72 -8.13 -13.29 16.00
N SER A 73 -8.21 -11.95 16.03
CA SER A 73 -7.02 -11.08 15.97
C SER A 73 -6.11 -11.23 17.19
N GLY A 74 -6.66 -11.59 18.36
CA GLY A 74 -5.90 -11.79 19.59
C GLY A 74 -5.14 -13.11 19.67
N SER A 75 -5.62 -14.16 18.97
CA SER A 75 -5.02 -15.51 18.98
C SER A 75 -4.22 -15.83 17.71
N ALA A 76 -4.22 -14.93 16.72
CA ALA A 76 -3.52 -15.16 15.46
C ALA A 76 -2.01 -15.20 15.64
N LYS A 77 -1.34 -16.18 15.02
CA LYS A 77 0.11 -16.42 15.14
C LYS A 77 0.81 -16.54 13.77
N VAL A 78 0.06 -16.44 12.69
CA VAL A 78 0.61 -16.58 11.32
C VAL A 78 1.52 -15.39 11.01
N ALA A 79 2.72 -15.64 10.51
CA ALA A 79 3.71 -14.62 10.19
C ALA A 79 3.99 -13.65 11.37
N LYS A 80 4.16 -14.17 12.58
CA LYS A 80 4.31 -13.41 13.82
C LYS A 80 5.55 -12.51 13.83
N ASP A 81 6.57 -12.86 13.08
CA ASP A 81 7.77 -12.06 12.83
C ASP A 81 7.44 -10.74 12.11
N PHE A 82 6.40 -10.73 11.31
CA PHE A 82 6.04 -9.64 10.39
C PHE A 82 4.66 -9.03 10.64
N CYS A 83 3.77 -9.72 11.36
CA CYS A 83 2.40 -9.30 11.63
C CYS A 83 2.18 -9.04 13.12
N ASP A 84 1.25 -8.14 13.41
CA ASP A 84 0.73 -7.93 14.77
C ASP A 84 -0.72 -7.44 14.77
N LYS A 85 -1.24 -7.15 15.97
CA LYS A 85 -2.60 -6.67 16.19
C LYS A 85 -2.65 -5.14 16.16
N SER A 86 -3.66 -4.60 15.48
CA SER A 86 -3.96 -3.17 15.45
C SER A 86 -5.46 -2.92 15.41
N TYR A 87 -5.84 -1.65 15.54
CA TYR A 87 -7.22 -1.19 15.44
C TYR A 87 -7.43 -0.38 14.17
N ASN A 88 -8.45 -0.73 13.40
CA ASN A 88 -8.87 0.02 12.23
C ASN A 88 -10.01 0.98 12.63
N SER A 89 -9.71 2.27 12.75
CA SER A 89 -10.66 3.29 13.17
C SER A 89 -11.81 3.48 12.18
N SER A 90 -11.55 3.37 10.89
CA SER A 90 -12.57 3.54 9.84
C SER A 90 -13.63 2.43 9.86
N ARG A 91 -13.24 1.20 10.23
CA ARG A 91 -14.14 0.04 10.36
C ARG A 91 -14.54 -0.28 11.79
N GLN A 92 -13.98 0.43 12.76
CA GLN A 92 -14.17 0.21 14.20
C GLN A 92 -13.93 -1.27 14.61
N GLU A 93 -12.90 -1.91 14.03
CA GLU A 93 -12.60 -3.31 14.29
C GLU A 93 -11.12 -3.55 14.61
N TYR A 94 -10.85 -4.50 15.50
CA TYR A 94 -9.48 -5.02 15.67
C TYR A 94 -9.15 -6.00 14.57
N TYR A 95 -7.91 -5.93 14.07
CA TYR A 95 -7.39 -6.88 13.10
C TYR A 95 -5.96 -7.30 13.44
N TYR A 96 -5.54 -8.42 12.88
CA TYR A 96 -4.18 -8.92 12.90
C TYR A 96 -3.65 -8.97 11.47
N GLY A 97 -2.49 -8.40 11.23
CA GLY A 97 -1.91 -8.34 9.89
C GLY A 97 -0.77 -7.34 9.76
N VAL A 98 -0.71 -6.70 8.60
CA VAL A 98 0.25 -5.66 8.25
C VAL A 98 -0.47 -4.43 7.70
N LYS A 99 0.26 -3.32 7.57
CA LYS A 99 -0.16 -2.14 6.80
C LYS A 99 0.65 -2.02 5.53
N LEU A 100 -0.03 -1.71 4.45
CA LEU A 100 0.58 -1.25 3.20
C LEU A 100 0.56 0.29 3.20
N HIS A 101 1.72 0.91 3.32
CA HIS A 101 1.92 2.33 3.16
C HIS A 101 2.19 2.64 1.68
N SER A 102 1.54 3.67 1.17
CA SER A 102 1.62 4.01 -0.25
C SER A 102 1.90 5.50 -0.40
N LEU A 103 2.98 5.83 -1.09
CA LEU A 103 3.24 7.16 -1.63
C LEU A 103 2.81 7.12 -3.10
N VAL A 104 1.82 7.93 -3.44
CA VAL A 104 1.27 7.95 -4.80
C VAL A 104 1.34 9.35 -5.39
N ILE A 105 1.58 9.45 -6.70
CA ILE A 105 1.50 10.69 -7.47
C ILE A 105 0.07 10.88 -7.94
N ARG A 106 -0.52 12.02 -7.60
CA ARG A 106 -1.88 12.40 -8.00
C ARG A 106 -1.93 12.68 -9.49
N ARG A 107 -2.96 12.18 -10.17
CA ARG A 107 -3.30 12.49 -11.55
C ARG A 107 -4.64 13.24 -11.61
N ALA A 108 -4.77 14.14 -12.58
CA ALA A 108 -6.06 14.76 -12.84
C ALA A 108 -7.01 13.73 -13.49
N SER A 109 -8.23 13.64 -12.97
CA SER A 109 -9.31 12.80 -13.52
C SER A 109 -9.00 11.31 -13.69
N SER A 110 -7.95 10.79 -13.05
CA SER A 110 -7.60 9.36 -13.11
C SER A 110 -7.02 8.85 -11.80
N LEU A 111 -6.91 7.52 -11.66
CA LEU A 111 -6.30 6.91 -10.47
C LEU A 111 -4.85 7.35 -10.32
N PRO A 112 -4.41 7.64 -9.09
CA PRO A 112 -3.01 7.94 -8.80
C PRO A 112 -2.07 6.82 -9.23
N VAL A 113 -0.79 7.15 -9.38
CA VAL A 113 0.28 6.19 -9.64
C VAL A 113 1.08 5.99 -8.36
N ALA A 114 1.27 4.73 -7.96
CA ALA A 114 2.13 4.43 -6.83
C ALA A 114 3.59 4.61 -7.24
N GLU A 115 4.32 5.45 -6.48
CA GLU A 115 5.78 5.59 -6.61
C GLU A 115 6.48 4.67 -5.64
N THR A 116 6.10 4.71 -4.36
CA THR A 116 6.70 3.86 -3.33
C THR A 116 5.62 3.14 -2.55
N LEU A 117 5.86 1.85 -2.32
CA LEU A 117 5.00 0.98 -1.54
C LEU A 117 5.84 0.28 -0.47
N MET A 118 5.42 0.36 0.80
CA MET A 118 6.13 -0.24 1.92
C MET A 118 5.17 -1.00 2.82
N LEU A 119 5.63 -2.15 3.34
CA LEU A 119 4.91 -2.90 4.37
C LEU A 119 5.48 -2.63 5.74
N SER A 120 4.61 -2.52 6.73
CA SER A 120 4.97 -2.50 8.14
C SER A 120 4.08 -3.42 8.97
N LYS A 121 4.50 -3.72 10.20
CA LYS A 121 3.59 -4.30 11.19
C LYS A 121 2.37 -3.40 11.37
N ALA A 122 1.21 -4.00 11.65
CA ALA A 122 -0.04 -3.25 11.76
C ALA A 122 -0.02 -2.19 12.89
N SER A 123 0.75 -2.40 13.95
CA SER A 123 0.87 -1.48 15.09
C SER A 123 1.77 -0.27 14.83
N VAL A 124 2.60 -0.29 13.79
CA VAL A 124 3.50 0.82 13.47
C VAL A 124 2.68 2.07 13.12
N PHE A 125 3.05 3.20 13.73
CA PHE A 125 2.41 4.48 13.43
C PHE A 125 2.72 4.94 12.00
N ASP A 126 1.73 5.51 11.34
CA ASP A 126 1.81 5.89 9.93
C ASP A 126 2.92 6.93 9.69
N LEU A 127 3.11 7.89 10.60
CA LEU A 127 4.23 8.84 10.54
C LEU A 127 5.60 8.15 10.63
N THR A 128 5.77 7.19 11.55
CA THR A 128 7.02 6.44 11.69
C THR A 128 7.32 5.66 10.41
N ALA A 129 6.33 5.00 9.86
CA ALA A 129 6.45 4.28 8.60
C ALA A 129 6.79 5.22 7.43
N ALA A 130 6.18 6.40 7.37
CA ALA A 130 6.49 7.40 6.36
C ALA A 130 7.94 7.88 6.44
N LYS A 131 8.43 8.22 7.63
CA LYS A 131 9.84 8.61 7.84
C LYS A 131 10.79 7.50 7.36
N MET A 132 10.52 6.24 7.68
CA MET A 132 11.30 5.10 7.20
C MET A 132 11.21 4.92 5.68
N MET A 133 10.05 5.12 5.09
CA MET A 133 9.84 5.03 3.64
C MET A 133 10.69 6.07 2.91
N PHE A 134 10.65 7.32 3.34
CA PHE A 134 11.41 8.42 2.72
C PHE A 134 12.92 8.26 2.92
N LEU A 135 13.37 7.71 4.04
CA LEU A 135 14.77 7.40 4.30
C LEU A 135 15.30 6.30 3.36
N ASN A 136 14.52 5.23 3.16
CA ASN A 136 14.94 4.07 2.37
C ASN A 136 14.77 4.29 0.86
N THR A 137 13.73 5.03 0.48
CA THR A 137 13.38 5.30 -0.93
C THR A 137 12.93 6.76 -1.02
N PRO A 138 13.87 7.69 -1.16
CA PRO A 138 13.53 9.11 -1.32
C PRO A 138 12.65 9.33 -2.55
N PRO A 139 11.66 10.24 -2.47
CA PRO A 139 10.81 10.59 -3.60
C PRO A 139 11.62 11.11 -4.79
N ALA A 140 11.24 10.72 -6.01
CA ALA A 140 11.95 11.11 -7.22
C ALA A 140 11.69 12.58 -7.62
N HIS A 141 10.56 13.15 -7.21
CA HIS A 141 10.13 14.48 -7.63
C HIS A 141 9.95 15.41 -6.45
N ARG A 142 10.06 16.71 -6.69
CA ARG A 142 9.72 17.78 -5.73
C ARG A 142 8.22 18.05 -5.75
N GLY A 143 7.73 18.87 -4.81
CA GLY A 143 6.35 19.35 -4.88
C GLY A 143 5.59 19.34 -3.53
N TRP A 144 4.39 18.80 -3.54
CA TRP A 144 3.49 18.85 -2.39
C TRP A 144 3.14 17.46 -1.94
N LEU A 145 3.14 17.22 -0.62
CA LEU A 145 2.70 15.98 0.00
C LEU A 145 1.40 16.20 0.75
N LEU A 146 0.31 15.67 0.23
CA LEU A 146 -0.99 15.66 0.89
C LEU A 146 -1.05 14.46 1.84
N ALA A 147 -1.28 14.71 3.12
CA ALA A 147 -1.30 13.68 4.15
C ALA A 147 -2.42 13.90 5.18
N ASP A 148 -2.75 12.89 5.99
CA ASP A 148 -3.69 13.02 7.08
C ASP A 148 -3.07 13.73 8.29
N LYS A 149 -3.88 14.08 9.28
CA LYS A 149 -3.48 14.66 10.56
C LYS A 149 -2.45 13.82 11.32
N ALA A 150 -2.44 12.51 11.10
CA ALA A 150 -1.48 11.58 11.69
C ALA A 150 -0.03 11.86 11.28
N TYR A 151 0.17 12.48 10.12
CA TYR A 151 1.48 12.83 9.56
C TYR A 151 1.95 14.24 9.95
N CYS A 152 1.23 14.95 10.82
CA CYS A 152 1.56 16.30 11.25
C CYS A 152 2.72 16.28 12.26
N ASP A 153 3.92 16.66 11.80
CA ASP A 153 5.17 16.73 12.56
C ASP A 153 6.03 17.85 11.95
N SER A 154 6.43 18.83 12.78
CA SER A 154 7.13 20.03 12.31
C SER A 154 8.57 19.73 11.87
N GLU A 155 9.27 18.88 12.60
CA GLU A 155 10.64 18.48 12.30
C GLU A 155 10.71 17.72 10.97
N TRP A 156 9.79 16.78 10.78
CA TRP A 156 9.69 16.06 9.52
C TRP A 156 9.28 16.96 8.35
N ALA A 157 8.40 17.92 8.59
CA ALA A 157 8.03 18.90 7.57
C ALA A 157 9.21 19.75 7.11
N ASP A 158 10.09 20.13 8.04
CA ASP A 158 11.33 20.87 7.73
C ASP A 158 12.32 19.99 6.95
N THR A 159 12.50 18.73 7.36
CA THR A 159 13.32 17.74 6.63
C THR A 159 12.80 17.55 5.21
N LEU A 160 11.50 17.32 5.02
CA LEU A 160 10.89 17.17 3.70
C LEU A 160 11.17 18.39 2.79
N ARG A 161 11.07 19.59 3.36
CA ARG A 161 11.28 20.81 2.61
C ARG A 161 12.75 21.01 2.23
N THR A 162 13.68 20.76 3.15
CA THR A 162 15.10 21.03 2.96
C THR A 162 15.81 19.96 2.15
N GLU A 163 15.51 18.68 2.39
CA GLU A 163 16.22 17.57 1.76
C GLU A 163 15.54 17.11 0.46
N HIS A 164 14.20 17.17 0.39
CA HIS A 164 13.45 16.64 -0.75
C HIS A 164 12.73 17.70 -1.58
N GLY A 165 12.72 18.99 -1.15
CA GLY A 165 11.95 20.05 -1.82
C GLY A 165 10.44 19.80 -1.80
N ILE A 166 9.93 19.09 -0.78
CA ILE A 166 8.53 18.70 -0.63
C ILE A 166 7.89 19.50 0.49
N LYS A 167 6.74 20.14 0.19
CA LYS A 167 5.91 20.82 1.17
C LYS A 167 4.76 19.93 1.61
N ILE A 168 4.76 19.51 2.88
CA ILE A 168 3.65 18.72 3.43
C ILE A 168 2.43 19.61 3.70
N VAL A 169 1.25 19.08 3.40
CA VAL A 169 -0.06 19.71 3.59
C VAL A 169 -0.98 18.73 4.29
N THR A 170 -1.39 19.07 5.52
CA THR A 170 -2.30 18.27 6.33
C THR A 170 -3.50 19.10 6.75
N PRO A 171 -4.67 18.48 7.01
CA PRO A 171 -5.77 19.16 7.67
C PRO A 171 -5.34 19.69 9.04
N ARG A 172 -5.93 20.79 9.50
CA ARG A 172 -5.60 21.38 10.80
C ARG A 172 -5.91 20.40 11.95
N ARG A 173 -4.98 20.27 12.89
CA ARG A 173 -5.24 19.59 14.16
C ARG A 173 -6.05 20.51 15.08
N GLN A 174 -7.21 20.06 15.51
CA GLN A 174 -7.93 20.75 16.58
C GLN A 174 -7.23 20.52 17.92
N LYS A 175 -6.94 21.61 18.62
CA LYS A 175 -6.51 21.55 20.02
C LYS A 175 -7.76 21.55 20.92
N LYS A 176 -7.63 20.93 22.10
CA LYS A 176 -8.69 20.96 23.11
C LYS A 176 -8.93 22.44 23.53
N GLY A 177 -10.12 22.99 23.24
CA GLY A 177 -10.45 24.38 23.47
C GLY A 177 -10.51 25.27 22.22
N ASP A 178 -10.16 24.75 21.04
CA ASP A 178 -10.33 25.51 19.79
C ASP A 178 -11.82 25.72 19.49
N THR A 179 -12.20 26.97 19.29
CA THR A 179 -13.58 27.40 18.90
C THR A 179 -13.84 27.13 17.40
N LEU A 180 -12.81 26.86 16.60
CA LEU A 180 -12.94 26.50 15.18
C LEU A 180 -13.51 25.10 15.06
N LYS A 181 -14.75 24.98 14.58
CA LYS A 181 -15.41 23.69 14.31
C LYS A 181 -14.60 22.88 13.29
N SER A 182 -14.58 21.54 13.45
CA SER A 182 -14.09 20.62 12.41
C SER A 182 -14.85 20.89 11.13
N GLY A 183 -14.17 21.25 10.04
CA GLY A 183 -14.82 21.54 8.77
C GLY A 183 -14.51 22.92 8.23
N ASP A 184 -13.37 23.52 8.61
CA ASP A 184 -12.91 24.72 7.94
C ASP A 184 -12.65 24.43 6.46
N ALA A 185 -12.85 25.41 5.59
CA ALA A 185 -12.70 25.27 4.14
C ALA A 185 -11.34 24.71 3.74
N TYR A 186 -10.29 25.06 4.46
CA TYR A 186 -8.93 24.55 4.22
C TYR A 186 -8.83 23.04 4.47
N SER A 187 -9.25 22.56 5.65
CA SER A 187 -9.19 21.13 6.00
C SER A 187 -10.08 20.30 5.07
N THR A 188 -11.23 20.84 4.68
CA THR A 188 -12.12 20.21 3.68
C THR A 188 -11.44 20.10 2.32
N ALA A 189 -10.81 21.18 1.84
CA ALA A 189 -10.09 21.18 0.56
C ALA A 189 -8.91 20.17 0.55
N VAL A 190 -8.15 20.08 1.65
CA VAL A 190 -7.05 19.09 1.78
C VAL A 190 -7.61 17.68 1.76
N SER A 191 -8.70 17.40 2.48
CA SER A 191 -9.33 16.08 2.52
C SER A 191 -9.86 15.66 1.15
N LEU A 192 -10.52 16.56 0.41
CA LEU A 192 -10.99 16.29 -0.95
C LEU A 192 -9.82 15.98 -1.92
N ARG A 193 -8.71 16.71 -1.79
CA ARG A 193 -7.52 16.47 -2.63
C ARG A 193 -6.81 15.14 -2.30
N ARG A 194 -6.99 14.60 -1.10
CA ARG A 194 -6.47 13.28 -0.68
C ARG A 194 -7.34 12.11 -1.12
N GLN A 195 -8.63 12.33 -1.37
CA GLN A 195 -9.59 11.28 -1.71
C GLN A 195 -9.14 10.31 -2.83
N PRO A 196 -8.35 10.72 -3.86
CA PRO A 196 -7.87 9.79 -4.88
C PRO A 196 -7.07 8.59 -4.35
N ILE A 197 -6.40 8.68 -3.18
CA ILE A 197 -5.70 7.52 -2.61
C ILE A 197 -6.66 6.46 -2.08
N GLU A 198 -7.81 6.86 -1.56
CA GLU A 198 -8.87 5.92 -1.15
C GLU A 198 -9.42 5.18 -2.37
N SER A 199 -9.60 5.89 -3.49
CA SER A 199 -10.00 5.28 -4.76
C SER A 199 -8.95 4.29 -5.27
N PHE A 200 -7.66 4.60 -5.12
CA PHE A 200 -6.57 3.70 -5.45
C PHE A 200 -6.59 2.43 -4.58
N PHE A 201 -6.76 2.54 -3.26
CA PHE A 201 -6.88 1.38 -2.38
C PHE A 201 -8.13 0.54 -2.68
N ASN A 202 -9.25 1.18 -2.94
CA ASN A 202 -10.48 0.52 -3.33
C ASN A 202 -10.32 -0.22 -4.66
N TRP A 203 -9.69 0.40 -5.65
CA TRP A 203 -9.41 -0.22 -6.94
C TRP A 203 -8.49 -1.44 -6.81
N ILE A 204 -7.36 -1.31 -6.10
CA ILE A 204 -6.43 -2.42 -5.88
C ILE A 204 -7.11 -3.57 -5.11
N ASN A 205 -7.95 -3.24 -4.14
CA ASN A 205 -8.65 -4.25 -3.38
C ASN A 205 -9.77 -4.92 -4.18
N SER A 206 -10.53 -4.17 -4.97
CA SER A 206 -11.64 -4.73 -5.77
C SER A 206 -11.15 -5.66 -6.89
N LYS A 207 -10.01 -5.33 -7.51
CA LYS A 207 -9.45 -6.10 -8.62
C LYS A 207 -8.54 -7.25 -8.16
N PHE A 208 -7.76 -7.04 -7.11
CA PHE A 208 -6.68 -7.95 -6.70
C PHE A 208 -6.84 -8.49 -5.28
N HIS A 209 -7.89 -8.09 -4.54
CA HIS A 209 -8.20 -8.55 -3.17
C HIS A 209 -7.04 -8.44 -2.18
N ILE A 210 -6.19 -7.39 -2.32
CA ILE A 210 -4.95 -7.25 -1.57
C ILE A 210 -5.16 -7.18 -0.05
N GLN A 211 -6.27 -6.56 0.40
CA GLN A 211 -6.56 -6.39 1.83
C GLN A 211 -6.99 -7.68 2.53
N THR A 212 -7.34 -8.74 1.80
CA THR A 212 -7.85 -9.99 2.37
C THR A 212 -6.80 -11.09 2.27
N ALA A 213 -6.09 -11.35 3.36
CA ALA A 213 -5.01 -12.33 3.45
C ALA A 213 -5.29 -13.49 4.43
N SER A 214 -6.57 -13.76 4.75
CA SER A 214 -6.97 -14.78 5.74
C SER A 214 -6.57 -16.22 5.38
N PHE A 215 -6.27 -16.50 4.11
CA PHE A 215 -5.80 -17.80 3.62
C PHE A 215 -4.28 -17.97 3.70
N VAL A 216 -3.53 -16.92 3.99
CA VAL A 216 -2.06 -16.98 4.14
C VAL A 216 -1.68 -17.78 5.38
N ARG A 217 -0.57 -18.53 5.29
CA ARG A 217 -0.09 -19.43 6.37
C ARG A 217 1.36 -19.21 6.78
N SER A 218 2.08 -18.28 6.14
CA SER A 218 3.49 -17.97 6.44
C SER A 218 3.86 -16.55 6.03
N SER A 219 4.96 -16.02 6.57
CA SER A 219 5.52 -14.71 6.19
C SER A 219 5.81 -14.62 4.70
N THR A 220 6.48 -15.61 4.13
CA THR A 220 6.76 -15.67 2.67
C THR A 220 5.47 -15.73 1.85
N GLY A 221 4.45 -16.46 2.35
CA GLY A 221 3.13 -16.51 1.72
C GLY A 221 2.43 -15.16 1.72
N LEU A 222 2.61 -14.34 2.77
CA LEU A 222 2.08 -12.99 2.86
C LEU A 222 2.81 -12.05 1.89
N LEU A 223 4.13 -12.08 1.88
CA LEU A 223 4.92 -11.28 0.94
C LEU A 223 4.57 -11.61 -0.53
N PHE A 224 4.43 -12.90 -0.85
CA PHE A 224 3.93 -13.32 -2.17
C PHE A 224 2.55 -12.73 -2.47
N HIS A 225 1.60 -12.85 -1.52
CA HIS A 225 0.26 -12.31 -1.72
C HIS A 225 0.30 -10.80 -2.02
N VAL A 226 1.11 -10.05 -1.29
CA VAL A 226 1.20 -8.61 -1.47
C VAL A 226 1.90 -8.24 -2.77
N PHE A 227 3.14 -8.68 -2.97
CA PHE A 227 3.95 -8.23 -4.10
C PHE A 227 3.45 -8.77 -5.44
N ALA A 228 2.91 -9.98 -5.50
CA ALA A 228 2.30 -10.48 -6.73
C ALA A 228 1.06 -9.69 -7.12
N ASN A 229 0.23 -9.29 -6.15
CA ASN A 229 -0.94 -8.46 -6.41
C ASN A 229 -0.57 -7.02 -6.80
N ILE A 230 0.46 -6.44 -6.16
CA ILE A 230 0.98 -5.12 -6.54
C ILE A 230 1.57 -5.16 -7.97
N ALA A 231 2.42 -6.14 -8.26
CA ALA A 231 2.98 -6.31 -9.60
C ALA A 231 1.87 -6.44 -10.65
N ALA A 232 0.87 -7.29 -10.42
CA ALA A 232 -0.27 -7.42 -11.32
C ALA A 232 -1.05 -6.11 -11.49
N ALA A 233 -1.23 -5.34 -10.41
CA ALA A 233 -1.90 -4.04 -10.44
C ALA A 233 -1.12 -3.01 -11.25
N MET A 234 0.20 -2.91 -11.06
CA MET A 234 1.05 -1.97 -11.82
C MET A 234 1.10 -2.36 -13.31
N LEU A 235 1.24 -3.65 -13.61
CA LEU A 235 1.17 -4.15 -14.99
C LEU A 235 -0.17 -3.82 -15.65
N PHE A 236 -1.28 -4.12 -14.97
CA PHE A 236 -2.62 -3.79 -15.46
C PHE A 236 -2.77 -2.30 -15.76
N LYS A 237 -2.21 -1.45 -14.89
CA LYS A 237 -2.25 0.00 -15.05
C LYS A 237 -1.39 0.46 -16.24
N LEU A 238 -0.24 -0.15 -16.50
CA LEU A 238 0.60 0.16 -17.67
C LEU A 238 -0.13 -0.05 -19.01
N PHE A 239 -0.95 -1.10 -19.10
CA PHE A 239 -1.70 -1.40 -20.33
C PHE A 239 -3.05 -0.66 -20.46
N ASN A 240 -3.52 0.01 -19.37
CA ASN A 240 -4.83 0.67 -19.33
C ASN A 240 -4.73 2.13 -18.82
N SER A 241 -3.56 2.75 -18.89
CA SER A 241 -3.34 4.15 -18.50
C SER A 241 -3.47 5.11 -19.68
#